data_08b46d144b9e6d82790a8538b724806e
#
_entry.id   08b46d144b9e6d82790a8538b724806e
#
_cell.length_a   1.000
_cell.length_b   1.000
_cell.length_c   1.000
_cell.angle_alpha   90.00
_cell.angle_beta   90.00
_cell.angle_gamma   90.00
#
_symmetry.space_group_name_H-M   'P 1'
#
loop_
_entity.id
_entity.type
_entity.pdbx_description
1 polymer ?
#
loop_
_entity_poly.entity_id
_entity_poly.type
_entity_poly.pdbx_seq_one_letter_code
_entity_poly.pdbx_strand_id
1 'polypeptide(L)'
;MTPKREPDQARAQDKPLLAVLAGVRRDPPPLWLMRQAGRYLPEYRALREEKGGFLDLVYDSDAAAEITLQPLKRFADIDAAILFSDILIVPFAIGQNLSFVAGEGPRLTPPLANAALDELTPSLVRLDPIYETVRKVKAALEPHRTLIGFAGSPWTVATYMVAGRGSREHAETRTLAYADPERFGALIDRIEEVTLEYLTGQVEAGAEALQLFDSWSGSLAPVEFERWVIGPTARLVSALKKRHPNVPVIGFPKGAGGKLAAYARETKVDAVGLDETVDPAWAERELPDGLPVQGNLDPLALIAGGAALDEAAKRILDALRNRPHIFNLGHGIQQTTPLAHVEQLMAYVEGWKP
;
A
#
# COMPACT_ATOMS: atom_id res chain seq x y z
N MET A 1 -28.74 -17.95 25.03
CA MET A 1 -27.90 -16.79 25.39
C MET A 1 -26.99 -16.51 24.18
N THR A 2 -27.30 -15.49 23.41
CA THR A 2 -26.48 -15.06 22.27
C THR A 2 -25.22 -14.40 22.84
N PRO A 3 -24.00 -14.77 22.41
CA PRO A 3 -22.81 -14.14 22.91
C PRO A 3 -22.85 -12.63 22.55
N LYS A 4 -22.62 -11.78 23.55
CA LYS A 4 -22.44 -10.35 23.31
C LYS A 4 -21.20 -10.17 22.40
N ARG A 5 -21.41 -9.68 21.18
CA ARG A 5 -20.32 -9.31 20.25
C ARG A 5 -19.51 -8.19 20.91
N GLU A 6 -18.20 -8.30 20.86
CA GLU A 6 -17.30 -7.25 21.33
C GLU A 6 -17.51 -5.97 20.49
N PRO A 7 -17.40 -4.76 21.10
CA PRO A 7 -17.67 -3.48 20.43
C PRO A 7 -16.87 -3.23 19.15
N ASP A 8 -15.66 -3.78 19.05
CA ASP A 8 -14.79 -3.63 17.87
C ASP A 8 -15.26 -4.47 16.66
N GLN A 9 -15.83 -5.65 16.89
CA GLN A 9 -16.40 -6.47 15.82
C GLN A 9 -17.69 -5.87 15.24
N ALA A 10 -18.47 -5.16 16.05
CA ALA A 10 -19.63 -4.43 15.58
C ALA A 10 -19.25 -3.26 14.67
N ARG A 11 -18.22 -2.48 15.04
CA ARG A 11 -17.71 -1.35 14.23
C ARG A 11 -17.10 -1.78 12.89
N ALA A 12 -16.44 -2.93 12.84
CA ALA A 12 -15.87 -3.45 11.59
C ALA A 12 -16.95 -3.82 10.55
N GLN A 13 -18.14 -4.27 10.99
CA GLN A 13 -19.25 -4.62 10.10
C GLN A 13 -19.92 -3.41 9.44
N ASP A 14 -19.80 -2.21 10.04
CA ASP A 14 -20.38 -0.98 9.50
C ASP A 14 -19.51 -0.32 8.44
N LYS A 15 -18.23 -0.75 8.30
CA LYS A 15 -17.28 -0.24 7.30
C LYS A 15 -17.10 -1.27 6.18
N PRO A 16 -17.49 -0.95 4.93
CA PRO A 16 -17.46 -1.91 3.82
C PRO A 16 -16.10 -2.58 3.63
N LEU A 17 -15.01 -1.78 3.66
CA LEU A 17 -13.65 -2.29 3.47
C LEU A 17 -13.21 -3.23 4.60
N LEU A 18 -13.44 -2.86 5.86
CA LEU A 18 -13.08 -3.72 7.00
C LEU A 18 -13.91 -5.01 7.03
N ALA A 19 -15.18 -4.95 6.61
CA ALA A 19 -16.01 -6.14 6.48
C ALA A 19 -15.42 -7.12 5.46
N VAL A 20 -14.97 -6.61 4.30
CA VAL A 20 -14.32 -7.44 3.28
C VAL A 20 -13.01 -8.01 3.81
N LEU A 21 -12.17 -7.22 4.48
CA LEU A 21 -10.93 -7.69 5.09
C LEU A 21 -11.17 -8.75 6.19
N ALA A 22 -12.36 -8.77 6.80
CA ALA A 22 -12.79 -9.82 7.72
C ALA A 22 -13.42 -11.05 7.00
N GLY A 23 -13.33 -11.14 5.67
CA GLY A 23 -13.83 -12.25 4.87
C GLY A 23 -15.30 -12.15 4.48
N VAL A 24 -15.96 -11.01 4.69
CA VAL A 24 -17.37 -10.80 4.30
C VAL A 24 -17.45 -10.30 2.87
N ARG A 25 -18.10 -11.06 1.99
CA ARG A 25 -18.37 -10.58 0.62
C ARG A 25 -19.39 -9.42 0.64
N ARG A 26 -19.14 -8.42 -0.18
CA ARG A 26 -20.02 -7.26 -0.40
C ARG A 26 -20.34 -7.10 -1.88
N ASP A 27 -21.57 -6.72 -2.22
CA ASP A 27 -22.04 -6.43 -3.56
C ASP A 27 -22.77 -5.07 -3.56
N PRO A 28 -22.25 -4.06 -4.20
CA PRO A 28 -20.95 -4.01 -4.88
C PRO A 28 -19.78 -4.11 -3.90
N PRO A 29 -18.57 -4.49 -4.38
CA PRO A 29 -17.38 -4.48 -3.57
C PRO A 29 -16.99 -3.05 -3.18
N PRO A 30 -16.42 -2.81 -1.97
CA PRO A 30 -15.88 -1.51 -1.62
C PRO A 30 -14.73 -1.11 -2.55
N LEU A 31 -14.60 0.20 -2.78
CA LEU A 31 -13.64 0.77 -3.73
C LEU A 31 -12.76 1.83 -3.08
N TRP A 32 -11.48 1.76 -3.38
CA TRP A 32 -10.52 2.85 -3.24
C TRP A 32 -9.43 2.71 -4.32
N LEU A 33 -8.64 3.74 -4.58
CA LEU A 33 -7.66 3.72 -5.65
C LEU A 33 -6.26 4.00 -5.12
N MET A 34 -5.29 3.13 -5.42
CA MET A 34 -3.89 3.37 -5.09
C MET A 34 -3.42 4.70 -5.69
N ARG A 35 -2.76 5.53 -4.86
CA ARG A 35 -2.36 6.91 -5.19
C ARG A 35 -3.53 7.84 -5.52
N GLN A 36 -4.72 7.58 -4.98
CA GLN A 36 -5.92 8.42 -5.17
C GLN A 36 -5.70 9.88 -4.77
N ALA A 37 -4.86 10.17 -3.79
CA ALA A 37 -4.36 11.50 -3.48
C ALA A 37 -3.12 11.79 -4.34
N GLY A 38 -3.25 12.57 -5.42
CA GLY A 38 -2.15 12.71 -6.35
C GLY A 38 -2.34 13.75 -7.45
N ARG A 39 -1.33 13.85 -8.31
CA ARG A 39 -1.18 14.90 -9.33
C ARG A 39 -2.28 14.97 -10.40
N TYR A 40 -3.14 13.96 -10.53
CA TYR A 40 -4.30 14.02 -11.42
C TYR A 40 -5.39 14.96 -10.88
N LEU A 41 -5.42 15.19 -9.55
CA LEU A 41 -6.34 16.13 -8.89
C LEU A 41 -5.86 17.58 -9.03
N PRO A 42 -6.70 18.51 -9.48
CA PRO A 42 -6.35 19.93 -9.56
C PRO A 42 -6.07 20.55 -8.19
N GLU A 43 -6.85 20.19 -7.16
CA GLU A 43 -6.66 20.65 -5.77
C GLU A 43 -5.32 20.21 -5.19
N TYR A 44 -4.85 19.01 -5.50
CA TYR A 44 -3.51 18.54 -5.11
C TYR A 44 -2.42 19.40 -5.76
N ARG A 45 -2.56 19.70 -7.07
CA ARG A 45 -1.56 20.54 -7.78
C ARG A 45 -1.50 21.94 -7.21
N ALA A 46 -2.66 22.54 -6.90
CA ALA A 46 -2.73 23.88 -6.29
C ALA A 46 -2.03 23.93 -4.92
N LEU A 47 -2.34 22.97 -4.04
CA LEU A 47 -1.71 22.92 -2.71
C LEU A 47 -0.20 22.66 -2.81
N ARG A 48 0.22 21.83 -3.75
CA ARG A 48 1.65 21.58 -3.99
C ARG A 48 2.39 22.82 -4.50
N GLU A 49 1.76 23.62 -5.33
CA GLU A 49 2.35 24.89 -5.82
C GLU A 49 2.50 25.91 -4.68
N GLU A 50 1.55 25.95 -3.76
CA GLU A 50 1.59 26.82 -2.57
C GLU A 50 2.64 26.39 -1.55
N LYS A 51 2.71 25.09 -1.22
CA LYS A 51 3.49 24.55 -0.10
C LYS A 51 4.92 24.13 -0.45
N GLY A 52 5.22 23.87 -1.74
CA GLY A 52 6.57 23.51 -2.18
C GLY A 52 6.76 22.06 -2.59
N GLY A 53 7.87 21.45 -2.19
CA GLY A 53 8.27 20.10 -2.58
C GLY A 53 7.41 18.98 -1.98
N PHE A 54 7.69 17.75 -2.42
CA PHE A 54 6.94 16.59 -1.93
C PHE A 54 7.16 16.34 -0.43
N LEU A 55 8.39 16.48 0.06
CA LEU A 55 8.68 16.31 1.48
C LEU A 55 8.05 17.42 2.33
N ASP A 56 8.00 18.65 1.83
CA ASP A 56 7.34 19.74 2.53
C ASP A 56 5.88 19.43 2.78
N LEU A 57 5.19 18.81 1.78
CA LEU A 57 3.82 18.37 1.92
C LEU A 57 3.66 17.20 2.90
N VAL A 58 4.59 16.22 2.88
CA VAL A 58 4.51 15.04 3.74
C VAL A 58 4.77 15.39 5.21
N TYR A 59 5.64 16.37 5.47
CA TYR A 59 6.01 16.79 6.83
C TYR A 59 5.17 17.97 7.37
N ASP A 60 4.35 18.61 6.52
CA ASP A 60 3.26 19.50 6.96
C ASP A 60 2.00 18.65 7.21
N SER A 61 1.73 18.32 8.48
CA SER A 61 0.62 17.42 8.84
C SER A 61 -0.76 17.97 8.48
N ASP A 62 -0.94 19.28 8.35
CA ASP A 62 -2.19 19.89 7.88
C ASP A 62 -2.35 19.70 6.37
N ALA A 63 -1.31 19.97 5.59
CA ALA A 63 -1.29 19.75 4.16
C ALA A 63 -1.46 18.27 3.81
N ALA A 64 -0.74 17.38 4.48
CA ALA A 64 -0.84 15.94 4.27
C ALA A 64 -2.22 15.39 4.60
N ALA A 65 -2.86 15.88 5.66
CA ALA A 65 -4.23 15.50 6.02
C ALA A 65 -5.24 16.02 4.98
N GLU A 66 -5.11 17.27 4.54
CA GLU A 66 -5.94 17.81 3.47
C GLU A 66 -5.82 16.99 2.19
N ILE A 67 -4.58 16.69 1.74
CA ILE A 67 -4.32 15.88 0.54
C ILE A 67 -4.96 14.50 0.68
N THR A 68 -4.82 13.86 1.83
CA THR A 68 -5.41 12.54 2.09
C THR A 68 -6.93 12.55 1.90
N LEU A 69 -7.59 13.65 2.27
CA LEU A 69 -9.05 13.80 2.22
C LEU A 69 -9.58 14.35 0.88
N GLN A 70 -8.73 14.95 0.02
CA GLN A 70 -9.16 15.53 -1.26
C GLN A 70 -9.94 14.54 -2.15
N PRO A 71 -9.46 13.28 -2.37
CA PRO A 71 -10.21 12.32 -3.18
C PRO A 71 -11.60 12.02 -2.63
N LEU A 72 -11.74 11.94 -1.31
CA LEU A 72 -12.99 11.60 -0.64
C LEU A 72 -14.01 12.74 -0.70
N LYS A 73 -13.53 13.99 -0.73
CA LYS A 73 -14.38 15.17 -0.93
C LYS A 73 -14.89 15.29 -2.38
N ARG A 74 -14.06 14.82 -3.33
CA ARG A 74 -14.41 14.86 -4.76
C ARG A 74 -15.30 13.70 -5.18
N PHE A 75 -15.00 12.51 -4.67
CA PHE A 75 -15.64 11.26 -5.06
C PHE A 75 -16.29 10.62 -3.83
N ALA A 76 -17.61 10.71 -3.76
CA ALA A 76 -18.38 10.25 -2.59
C ALA A 76 -18.30 8.74 -2.37
N ASP A 77 -18.10 7.98 -3.46
CA ASP A 77 -18.19 6.51 -3.48
C ASP A 77 -16.88 5.81 -3.07
N ILE A 78 -15.86 6.57 -2.66
CA ILE A 78 -14.62 6.02 -2.12
C ILE A 78 -14.82 5.56 -0.67
N ASP A 79 -14.60 4.28 -0.40
CA ASP A 79 -14.81 3.64 0.93
C ASP A 79 -13.61 3.77 1.88
N ALA A 80 -12.44 4.17 1.39
CA ALA A 80 -11.26 4.29 2.22
C ALA A 80 -10.35 5.46 1.85
N ALA A 81 -9.76 6.07 2.87
CA ALA A 81 -8.60 6.94 2.74
C ALA A 81 -7.33 6.13 2.90
N ILE A 82 -6.35 6.30 2.01
CA ILE A 82 -4.98 5.89 2.29
C ILE A 82 -4.15 7.12 2.65
N LEU A 83 -3.38 7.01 3.72
CA LEU A 83 -2.51 8.07 4.23
C LEU A 83 -1.63 8.65 3.11
N PHE A 84 -1.54 9.97 2.99
CA PHE A 84 -0.55 10.62 2.14
C PHE A 84 0.81 10.65 2.84
N SER A 85 1.73 9.82 2.37
CA SER A 85 3.09 9.67 2.87
C SER A 85 3.97 9.04 1.78
N ASP A 86 5.17 8.57 2.14
CA ASP A 86 6.09 7.86 1.24
C ASP A 86 6.67 6.60 1.88
N ILE A 87 6.98 5.58 1.08
CA ILE A 87 7.63 4.36 1.53
C ILE A 87 9.08 4.60 2.02
N LEU A 88 9.69 5.72 1.63
CA LEU A 88 11.07 6.08 1.99
C LEU A 88 11.18 6.88 3.29
N ILE A 89 10.06 7.08 4.00
CA ILE A 89 10.09 7.64 5.36
C ILE A 89 10.83 6.69 6.32
N VAL A 90 10.73 5.37 6.11
CA VAL A 90 11.47 4.37 6.90
C VAL A 90 12.98 4.51 6.71
N PRO A 91 13.57 4.52 5.50
CA PRO A 91 14.98 4.84 5.29
C PRO A 91 15.43 6.17 5.92
N PHE A 92 14.59 7.20 5.81
CA PHE A 92 14.87 8.49 6.42
C PHE A 92 14.91 8.40 7.95
N ALA A 93 14.01 7.63 8.57
CA ALA A 93 14.05 7.38 10.01
C ALA A 93 15.25 6.50 10.43
N ILE A 94 15.72 5.59 9.56
CA ILE A 94 16.94 4.80 9.78
C ILE A 94 18.19 5.68 9.75
N GLY A 95 18.14 6.84 9.09
CA GLY A 95 19.23 7.81 9.08
C GLY A 95 19.80 8.18 7.71
N GLN A 96 19.30 7.60 6.61
CA GLN A 96 19.65 8.10 5.29
C GLN A 96 18.98 9.46 5.03
N ASN A 97 19.69 10.36 4.37
CA ASN A 97 19.08 11.60 3.91
C ASN A 97 18.19 11.34 2.71
N LEU A 98 16.95 11.82 2.76
CA LEU A 98 15.97 11.70 1.68
C LEU A 98 15.80 13.06 0.98
N SER A 99 15.87 13.06 -0.35
CA SER A 99 15.56 14.22 -1.19
C SER A 99 14.83 13.77 -2.45
N PHE A 100 14.16 14.72 -3.12
CA PHE A 100 13.47 14.46 -4.39
C PHE A 100 14.05 15.37 -5.47
N VAL A 101 14.61 14.78 -6.52
CA VAL A 101 15.17 15.48 -7.65
C VAL A 101 14.17 15.53 -8.79
N ALA A 102 13.91 16.71 -9.33
CA ALA A 102 12.95 16.88 -10.43
C ALA A 102 13.38 16.03 -11.65
N GLY A 103 12.44 15.21 -12.14
CA GLY A 103 12.68 14.31 -13.27
C GLY A 103 13.41 13.01 -12.94
N GLU A 104 14.08 12.90 -11.78
CA GLU A 104 14.85 11.72 -11.39
C GLU A 104 14.19 10.92 -10.26
N GLY A 105 13.30 11.54 -9.46
CA GLY A 105 12.63 10.93 -8.34
C GLY A 105 13.42 10.98 -7.02
N PRO A 106 13.15 10.04 -6.10
CA PRO A 106 13.76 10.03 -4.78
C PRO A 106 15.26 9.69 -4.81
N ARG A 107 16.00 10.31 -3.89
CA ARG A 107 17.42 10.06 -3.64
C ARG A 107 17.64 9.80 -2.15
N LEU A 108 18.37 8.73 -1.85
CA LEU A 108 18.83 8.37 -0.51
C LEU A 108 20.35 8.46 -0.44
N THR A 109 20.88 9.16 0.54
CA THR A 109 22.32 9.34 0.72
C THR A 109 22.76 9.10 2.17
N PRO A 110 23.90 8.43 2.38
CA PRO A 110 24.73 7.72 1.41
C PRO A 110 24.03 6.43 0.88
N PRO A 111 24.29 6.02 -0.39
CA PRO A 111 23.87 4.69 -0.87
C PRO A 111 24.59 3.58 -0.11
N LEU A 112 23.86 2.57 0.36
CA LEU A 112 24.45 1.47 1.15
C LEU A 112 25.23 0.46 0.31
N ALA A 113 25.23 0.57 -1.02
CA ALA A 113 26.21 -0.14 -1.84
C ALA A 113 27.64 0.21 -1.47
N ASN A 114 27.87 1.46 -1.02
CA ASN A 114 29.21 2.03 -0.76
C ASN A 114 29.42 2.50 0.69
N ALA A 115 28.41 2.36 1.57
CA ALA A 115 28.46 2.76 2.97
C ALA A 115 28.01 1.64 3.89
N ALA A 116 28.44 1.65 5.13
CA ALA A 116 28.01 0.67 6.11
C ALA A 116 26.69 1.09 6.80
N LEU A 117 25.90 0.11 7.22
CA LEU A 117 24.61 0.37 7.90
C LEU A 117 24.81 1.03 9.28
N ASP A 118 25.87 0.71 9.97
CA ASP A 118 26.24 1.25 11.28
C ASP A 118 26.73 2.71 11.24
N GLU A 119 27.03 3.24 10.07
CA GLU A 119 27.28 4.68 9.88
C GLU A 119 25.99 5.52 9.98
N LEU A 120 24.81 4.88 9.89
CA LEU A 120 23.54 5.58 9.97
C LEU A 120 23.10 5.77 11.43
N THR A 121 22.55 6.93 11.73
CA THR A 121 21.99 7.25 13.06
C THR A 121 20.47 7.28 12.99
N PRO A 122 19.77 6.25 13.50
CA PRO A 122 18.32 6.20 13.52
C PRO A 122 17.70 7.34 14.33
N SER A 123 16.57 7.86 13.85
CA SER A 123 15.80 8.91 14.51
C SER A 123 14.30 8.70 14.29
N LEU A 124 13.64 8.01 15.22
CA LEU A 124 12.21 7.73 15.14
C LEU A 124 11.33 8.97 15.30
N VAL A 125 11.84 10.04 15.90
CA VAL A 125 11.17 11.35 15.97
C VAL A 125 10.79 11.89 14.57
N ARG A 126 11.51 11.47 13.53
CA ARG A 126 11.15 11.79 12.14
C ARG A 126 9.81 11.21 11.69
N LEU A 127 9.23 10.30 12.44
CA LEU A 127 7.93 9.69 12.16
C LEU A 127 6.75 10.47 12.76
N ASP A 128 6.99 11.31 13.77
CA ASP A 128 5.94 12.00 14.53
C ASP A 128 5.00 12.87 13.67
N PRO A 129 5.47 13.64 12.65
CA PRO A 129 4.58 14.40 11.78
C PRO A 129 3.61 13.51 10.99
N ILE A 130 4.04 12.29 10.64
CA ILE A 130 3.19 11.33 9.93
C ILE A 130 2.08 10.82 10.85
N TYR A 131 2.39 10.52 12.11
CA TYR A 131 1.39 10.13 13.10
C TYR A 131 0.38 11.25 13.38
N GLU A 132 0.85 12.50 13.38
CA GLU A 132 -0.05 13.67 13.52
C GLU A 132 -1.00 13.78 12.31
N THR A 133 -0.51 13.54 11.10
CA THR A 133 -1.34 13.46 9.91
C THR A 133 -2.43 12.39 10.05
N VAL A 134 -2.06 11.18 10.54
CA VAL A 134 -3.03 10.09 10.77
C VAL A 134 -4.13 10.53 11.73
N ARG A 135 -3.77 11.17 12.87
CA ARG A 135 -4.75 11.68 13.86
C ARG A 135 -5.71 12.69 13.25
N LYS A 136 -5.18 13.66 12.47
CA LYS A 136 -5.99 14.70 11.80
C LYS A 136 -6.94 14.10 10.79
N VAL A 137 -6.45 13.17 9.94
CA VAL A 137 -7.31 12.46 8.98
C VAL A 137 -8.39 11.67 9.70
N LYS A 138 -8.01 10.90 10.73
CA LYS A 138 -8.97 10.09 11.49
C LYS A 138 -10.08 10.91 12.14
N ALA A 139 -9.74 12.09 12.66
CA ALA A 139 -10.71 13.00 13.26
C ALA A 139 -11.71 13.59 12.25
N ALA A 140 -11.30 13.76 10.99
CA ALA A 140 -12.10 14.35 9.92
C ALA A 140 -12.80 13.33 9.01
N LEU A 141 -12.42 12.05 9.09
CA LEU A 141 -12.92 11.00 8.22
C LEU A 141 -14.34 10.57 8.63
N GLU A 142 -15.24 10.44 7.66
CA GLU A 142 -16.60 9.96 7.90
C GLU A 142 -16.58 8.55 8.50
N PRO A 143 -17.55 8.24 9.41
CA PRO A 143 -17.52 6.99 10.20
C PRO A 143 -17.55 5.70 9.37
N HIS A 144 -18.15 5.70 8.17
CA HIS A 144 -18.25 4.54 7.30
C HIS A 144 -16.98 4.26 6.50
N ARG A 145 -16.08 5.23 6.38
CA ARG A 145 -14.82 5.10 5.64
C ARG A 145 -13.70 4.55 6.49
N THR A 146 -12.81 3.79 5.88
CA THR A 146 -11.64 3.18 6.55
C THR A 146 -10.39 4.01 6.31
N LEU A 147 -9.59 4.25 7.34
CA LEU A 147 -8.26 4.84 7.19
C LEU A 147 -7.21 3.73 7.07
N ILE A 148 -6.52 3.72 5.93
CA ILE A 148 -5.44 2.77 5.62
C ILE A 148 -4.09 3.46 5.88
N GLY A 149 -3.31 2.89 6.81
CA GLY A 149 -1.89 3.17 6.95
C GLY A 149 -1.06 2.29 6.02
N PHE A 150 0.19 2.64 5.77
CA PHE A 150 1.04 1.84 4.91
C PHE A 150 2.54 2.00 5.18
N ALA A 151 3.31 1.07 4.66
CA ALA A 151 4.76 1.17 4.53
C ALA A 151 5.24 0.46 3.26
N GLY A 152 6.47 0.74 2.86
CA GLY A 152 7.18 -0.11 1.92
C GLY A 152 7.57 -1.43 2.56
N SER A 153 7.45 -2.52 1.83
CA SER A 153 7.96 -3.83 2.27
C SER A 153 9.49 -3.83 2.29
N PRO A 154 10.10 -4.66 3.16
CA PRO A 154 11.54 -4.63 3.40
C PRO A 154 12.40 -4.75 2.14
N TRP A 155 12.07 -5.65 1.21
CA TRP A 155 12.80 -5.79 -0.05
C TRP A 155 12.76 -4.50 -0.88
N THR A 156 11.57 -3.96 -1.12
CA THR A 156 11.43 -2.72 -1.91
C THR A 156 12.18 -1.56 -1.28
N VAL A 157 12.10 -1.41 0.04
CA VAL A 157 12.83 -0.35 0.77
C VAL A 157 14.35 -0.57 0.64
N ALA A 158 14.83 -1.80 0.81
CA ALA A 158 16.25 -2.13 0.67
C ALA A 158 16.79 -1.79 -0.74
N THR A 159 15.99 -1.96 -1.81
CA THR A 159 16.43 -1.60 -3.17
C THR A 159 16.78 -0.14 -3.29
N TYR A 160 15.98 0.75 -2.68
CA TYR A 160 16.26 2.19 -2.66
C TYR A 160 17.44 2.53 -1.75
N MET A 161 17.54 1.89 -0.57
CA MET A 161 18.63 2.15 0.38
C MET A 161 20.00 1.78 -0.19
N VAL A 162 20.08 0.63 -0.85
CA VAL A 162 21.35 0.13 -1.43
C VAL A 162 21.76 0.97 -2.63
N ALA A 163 20.87 1.20 -3.59
CA ALA A 163 21.18 1.94 -4.80
C ALA A 163 21.19 3.47 -4.61
N GLY A 164 20.59 3.98 -3.52
CA GLY A 164 20.39 5.41 -3.29
C GLY A 164 19.37 6.07 -4.22
N ARG A 165 18.71 5.29 -5.08
CA ARG A 165 17.79 5.76 -6.13
C ARG A 165 16.89 4.64 -6.64
N GLY A 166 15.87 5.01 -7.42
CA GLY A 166 15.14 4.00 -8.22
C GLY A 166 16.06 3.35 -9.27
N SER A 167 15.86 2.05 -9.48
CA SER A 167 16.59 1.25 -10.48
C SER A 167 15.60 0.33 -11.21
N ARG A 168 15.81 0.05 -12.51
CA ARG A 168 14.92 -0.84 -13.26
C ARG A 168 15.15 -2.31 -12.94
N GLU A 169 16.42 -2.72 -12.76
CA GLU A 169 16.81 -4.11 -12.57
C GLU A 169 17.22 -4.45 -11.14
N HIS A 170 17.37 -3.43 -10.31
CA HIS A 170 17.85 -3.55 -8.91
C HIS A 170 19.17 -4.32 -8.79
N ALA A 171 20.06 -4.18 -9.79
CA ALA A 171 21.27 -4.99 -9.94
C ALA A 171 22.20 -4.87 -8.71
N GLU A 172 22.43 -3.64 -8.22
CA GLU A 172 23.28 -3.41 -7.04
C GLU A 172 22.74 -4.19 -5.81
N THR A 173 21.44 -4.08 -5.54
CA THR A 173 20.81 -4.76 -4.40
C THR A 173 20.78 -6.27 -4.56
N ARG A 174 20.42 -6.76 -5.74
CA ARG A 174 20.39 -8.20 -6.02
C ARG A 174 21.77 -8.82 -5.92
N THR A 175 22.79 -8.13 -6.45
CA THR A 175 24.18 -8.58 -6.35
C THR A 175 24.65 -8.63 -4.89
N LEU A 176 24.33 -7.61 -4.07
CA LEU A 176 24.65 -7.60 -2.64
C LEU A 176 23.96 -8.77 -1.91
N ALA A 177 22.68 -9.01 -2.19
CA ALA A 177 21.93 -10.11 -1.56
C ALA A 177 22.52 -11.50 -1.85
N TYR A 178 23.12 -11.70 -3.03
CA TYR A 178 23.82 -12.93 -3.38
C TYR A 178 25.25 -12.98 -2.83
N ALA A 179 26.00 -11.88 -2.93
CA ALA A 179 27.44 -11.85 -2.60
C ALA A 179 27.69 -11.80 -1.09
N ASP A 180 26.83 -11.09 -0.34
CA ASP A 180 26.97 -10.92 1.10
C ASP A 180 25.57 -10.98 1.76
N PRO A 181 25.01 -12.19 1.88
CA PRO A 181 23.67 -12.38 2.44
C PRO A 181 23.59 -12.05 3.94
N GLU A 182 24.68 -12.07 4.67
CA GLU A 182 24.70 -11.70 6.09
C GLU A 182 24.52 -10.18 6.25
N ARG A 183 25.32 -9.41 5.51
CA ARG A 183 25.19 -7.95 5.47
C ARG A 183 23.81 -7.52 4.96
N PHE A 184 23.31 -8.16 3.90
CA PHE A 184 21.99 -7.85 3.38
C PHE A 184 20.87 -8.23 4.36
N GLY A 185 21.01 -9.37 5.07
CA GLY A 185 20.11 -9.79 6.13
C GLY A 185 20.03 -8.77 7.27
N ALA A 186 21.18 -8.26 7.74
CA ALA A 186 21.20 -7.20 8.75
C ALA A 186 20.49 -5.91 8.30
N LEU A 187 20.58 -5.55 7.02
CA LEU A 187 19.83 -4.43 6.46
C LEU A 187 18.31 -4.69 6.48
N ILE A 188 17.89 -5.89 6.06
CA ILE A 188 16.48 -6.28 6.08
C ILE A 188 15.92 -6.25 7.51
N ASP A 189 16.66 -6.81 8.48
CA ASP A 189 16.25 -6.83 9.90
C ASP A 189 16.09 -5.40 10.45
N ARG A 190 17.00 -4.48 10.11
CA ARG A 190 16.88 -3.06 10.49
C ARG A 190 15.67 -2.38 9.87
N ILE A 191 15.38 -2.68 8.61
CA ILE A 191 14.19 -2.15 7.93
C ILE A 191 12.92 -2.70 8.60
N GLU A 192 12.87 -4.00 8.91
CA GLU A 192 11.73 -4.62 9.60
C GLU A 192 11.48 -3.97 10.97
N GLU A 193 12.54 -3.77 11.78
CA GLU A 193 12.45 -3.13 13.08
C GLU A 193 11.79 -1.75 12.99
N VAL A 194 12.32 -0.86 12.14
CA VAL A 194 11.80 0.50 12.00
C VAL A 194 10.42 0.52 11.31
N THR A 195 10.17 -0.38 10.37
CA THR A 195 8.85 -0.52 9.73
C THR A 195 7.79 -0.97 10.75
N LEU A 196 8.12 -1.88 11.66
CA LEU A 196 7.22 -2.30 12.73
C LEU A 196 6.84 -1.13 13.64
N GLU A 197 7.80 -0.32 14.07
CA GLU A 197 7.54 0.87 14.88
C GLU A 197 6.70 1.89 14.10
N TYR A 198 7.02 2.12 12.82
CA TYR A 198 6.29 3.04 11.95
C TYR A 198 4.82 2.64 11.77
N LEU A 199 4.54 1.36 11.52
CA LEU A 199 3.18 0.87 11.36
C LEU A 199 2.42 0.82 12.69
N THR A 200 3.10 0.45 13.79
CA THR A 200 2.53 0.50 15.15
C THR A 200 2.05 1.92 15.48
N GLY A 201 2.90 2.93 15.27
CA GLY A 201 2.53 4.32 15.52
C GLY A 201 1.39 4.82 14.63
N GLN A 202 1.28 4.35 13.37
CA GLN A 202 0.13 4.66 12.52
C GLN A 202 -1.18 4.06 13.08
N VAL A 203 -1.15 2.83 13.58
CA VAL A 203 -2.32 2.18 14.21
C VAL A 203 -2.72 2.94 15.49
N GLU A 204 -1.77 3.24 16.36
CA GLU A 204 -2.00 4.00 17.59
C GLU A 204 -2.54 5.42 17.32
N ALA A 205 -2.15 6.01 16.19
CA ALA A 205 -2.66 7.30 15.73
C ALA A 205 -4.06 7.21 15.09
N GLY A 206 -4.55 6.00 14.73
CA GLY A 206 -5.91 5.79 14.25
C GLY A 206 -6.07 5.10 12.89
N ALA A 207 -5.00 4.56 12.29
CA ALA A 207 -5.12 3.70 11.12
C ALA A 207 -5.86 2.40 11.48
N GLU A 208 -6.76 1.95 10.61
CA GLU A 208 -7.68 0.84 10.87
C GLU A 208 -7.35 -0.41 10.05
N ALA A 209 -6.58 -0.24 8.99
CA ALA A 209 -5.99 -1.29 8.17
C ALA A 209 -4.58 -0.84 7.75
N LEU A 210 -3.73 -1.79 7.42
CA LEU A 210 -2.36 -1.52 6.98
C LEU A 210 -2.12 -2.13 5.60
N GLN A 211 -1.32 -1.47 4.76
CA GLN A 211 -0.87 -2.02 3.49
C GLN A 211 0.66 -2.03 3.38
N LEU A 212 1.21 -3.17 2.96
CA LEU A 212 2.62 -3.36 2.67
C LEU A 212 2.86 -3.31 1.16
N PHE A 213 3.57 -2.29 0.67
CA PHE A 213 3.88 -2.13 -0.74
C PHE A 213 5.22 -2.75 -1.09
N ASP A 214 5.21 -3.86 -1.85
CA ASP A 214 6.41 -4.47 -2.39
C ASP A 214 6.47 -4.34 -3.92
N SER A 215 6.72 -3.12 -4.38
CA SER A 215 6.65 -2.73 -5.80
C SER A 215 7.72 -3.41 -6.65
N TRP A 216 8.79 -3.92 -6.05
CA TRP A 216 9.93 -4.50 -6.74
C TRP A 216 10.14 -6.00 -6.49
N SER A 217 9.22 -6.64 -5.79
CA SER A 217 9.28 -8.07 -5.46
C SER A 217 9.36 -8.97 -6.70
N GLY A 218 8.72 -8.57 -7.80
CA GLY A 218 8.75 -9.31 -9.06
C GLY A 218 10.13 -9.52 -9.67
N SER A 219 11.13 -8.70 -9.30
CA SER A 219 12.50 -8.77 -9.82
C SER A 219 13.31 -9.98 -9.32
N LEU A 220 12.81 -10.70 -8.30
CA LEU A 220 13.53 -11.78 -7.65
C LEU A 220 13.22 -13.16 -8.25
N ALA A 221 14.27 -14.01 -8.35
CA ALA A 221 14.13 -15.43 -8.58
C ALA A 221 13.34 -16.10 -7.42
N PRO A 222 12.70 -17.27 -7.65
CA PRO A 222 11.81 -17.88 -6.65
C PRO A 222 12.44 -18.06 -5.26
N VAL A 223 13.66 -18.60 -5.16
CA VAL A 223 14.35 -18.81 -3.87
C VAL A 223 14.64 -17.48 -3.16
N GLU A 224 15.08 -16.47 -3.91
CA GLU A 224 15.36 -15.15 -3.35
C GLU A 224 14.07 -14.40 -2.98
N PHE A 225 12.97 -14.64 -3.70
CA PHE A 225 11.65 -14.12 -3.34
C PHE A 225 11.15 -14.71 -2.02
N GLU A 226 11.33 -16.02 -1.82
CA GLU A 226 11.01 -16.66 -0.54
C GLU A 226 11.85 -16.05 0.60
N ARG A 227 13.16 -15.96 0.37
CA ARG A 227 14.11 -15.48 1.37
C ARG A 227 13.92 -14.00 1.74
N TRP A 228 13.74 -13.12 0.75
CA TRP A 228 13.81 -11.66 0.94
C TRP A 228 12.47 -10.93 0.85
N VAL A 229 11.41 -11.62 0.40
CA VAL A 229 10.05 -11.07 0.36
C VAL A 229 9.14 -11.82 1.33
N ILE A 230 8.95 -13.13 1.16
CA ILE A 230 8.03 -13.91 2.01
C ILE A 230 8.49 -13.92 3.46
N GLY A 231 9.75 -14.32 3.73
CA GLY A 231 10.28 -14.43 5.08
C GLY A 231 10.15 -13.13 5.89
N PRO A 232 10.72 -12.01 5.42
CA PRO A 232 10.60 -10.70 6.07
C PRO A 232 9.15 -10.25 6.26
N THR A 233 8.30 -10.39 5.25
CA THR A 233 6.87 -10.02 5.37
C THR A 233 6.16 -10.87 6.42
N ALA A 234 6.42 -12.18 6.47
CA ALA A 234 5.82 -13.07 7.47
C ALA A 234 6.22 -12.69 8.90
N ARG A 235 7.50 -12.35 9.13
CA ARG A 235 7.98 -11.87 10.43
C ARG A 235 7.32 -10.56 10.83
N LEU A 236 7.26 -9.59 9.92
CA LEU A 236 6.63 -8.28 10.15
C LEU A 236 5.14 -8.43 10.46
N VAL A 237 4.40 -9.21 9.66
CA VAL A 237 2.97 -9.48 9.89
C VAL A 237 2.76 -10.16 11.24
N SER A 238 3.56 -11.16 11.58
CA SER A 238 3.48 -11.84 12.88
C SER A 238 3.72 -10.87 14.05
N ALA A 239 4.69 -9.96 13.93
CA ALA A 239 4.99 -8.96 14.95
C ALA A 239 3.86 -7.92 15.09
N LEU A 240 3.30 -7.45 13.96
CA LEU A 240 2.15 -6.56 13.94
C LEU A 240 0.92 -7.21 14.59
N LYS A 241 0.62 -8.46 14.26
CA LYS A 241 -0.52 -9.19 14.86
C LYS A 241 -0.37 -9.45 16.35
N LYS A 242 0.85 -9.57 16.87
CA LYS A 242 1.08 -9.65 18.33
C LYS A 242 0.75 -8.33 19.04
N ARG A 243 1.05 -7.19 18.41
CA ARG A 243 0.76 -5.86 18.98
C ARG A 243 -0.68 -5.42 18.74
N HIS A 244 -1.21 -5.69 17.54
CA HIS A 244 -2.52 -5.23 17.06
C HIS A 244 -3.27 -6.38 16.38
N PRO A 245 -3.80 -7.36 17.13
CA PRO A 245 -4.38 -8.58 16.56
C PRO A 245 -5.59 -8.33 15.65
N ASN A 246 -6.31 -7.23 15.87
CA ASN A 246 -7.54 -6.91 15.14
C ASN A 246 -7.31 -6.00 13.91
N VAL A 247 -6.10 -5.51 13.68
CA VAL A 247 -5.80 -4.64 12.53
C VAL A 247 -5.41 -5.51 11.34
N PRO A 248 -6.18 -5.50 10.24
CA PRO A 248 -5.86 -6.28 9.06
C PRO A 248 -4.68 -5.70 8.30
N VAL A 249 -3.88 -6.61 7.69
CA VAL A 249 -2.71 -6.27 6.87
C VAL A 249 -2.93 -6.77 5.45
N ILE A 250 -2.83 -5.86 4.49
CA ILE A 250 -2.90 -6.13 3.04
C ILE A 250 -1.47 -6.23 2.51
N GLY A 251 -1.11 -7.36 1.92
CA GLY A 251 0.17 -7.52 1.23
C GLY A 251 0.05 -7.22 -0.27
N PHE A 252 0.97 -6.44 -0.83
CA PHE A 252 0.97 -6.12 -2.27
C PHE A 252 2.34 -6.41 -2.91
N PRO A 253 2.65 -7.68 -3.24
CA PRO A 253 3.88 -8.08 -3.92
C PRO A 253 3.76 -7.93 -5.44
N LYS A 254 3.94 -6.70 -5.95
CA LYS A 254 3.79 -6.40 -7.39
C LYS A 254 4.75 -7.22 -8.26
N GLY A 255 4.21 -7.80 -9.32
CA GLY A 255 4.97 -8.62 -10.26
C GLY A 255 5.35 -10.01 -9.71
N ALA A 256 4.74 -10.46 -8.62
CA ALA A 256 5.01 -11.77 -8.04
C ALA A 256 4.68 -12.93 -8.99
N GLY A 257 3.69 -12.76 -9.89
CA GLY A 257 3.27 -13.79 -10.85
C GLY A 257 2.90 -15.08 -10.13
N GLY A 258 3.43 -16.24 -10.60
CA GLY A 258 3.17 -17.54 -9.97
C GLY A 258 3.62 -17.68 -8.51
N LYS A 259 4.46 -16.78 -8.00
CA LYS A 259 4.92 -16.76 -6.60
C LYS A 259 3.85 -16.19 -5.64
N LEU A 260 2.80 -15.52 -6.17
CA LEU A 260 1.76 -14.87 -5.39
C LEU A 260 1.01 -15.86 -4.47
N ALA A 261 0.74 -17.06 -4.94
CA ALA A 261 0.04 -18.08 -4.14
C ALA A 261 0.87 -18.54 -2.92
N ALA A 262 2.19 -18.68 -3.07
CA ALA A 262 3.08 -18.96 -1.94
C ALA A 262 3.13 -17.76 -0.97
N TYR A 263 3.28 -16.55 -1.50
CA TYR A 263 3.22 -15.33 -0.69
C TYR A 263 1.96 -15.27 0.17
N ALA A 264 0.79 -15.47 -0.44
CA ALA A 264 -0.50 -15.44 0.27
C ALA A 264 -0.60 -16.48 1.40
N ARG A 265 -0.08 -17.71 1.16
CA ARG A 265 -0.13 -18.78 2.15
C ARG A 265 0.84 -18.59 3.31
N GLU A 266 2.03 -18.08 3.05
CA GLU A 266 3.13 -18.12 4.00
C GLU A 266 3.28 -16.84 4.81
N THR A 267 2.96 -15.67 4.23
CA THR A 267 3.05 -14.38 4.94
C THR A 267 1.95 -14.16 5.97
N LYS A 268 0.82 -14.89 5.85
CA LYS A 268 -0.36 -14.74 6.73
C LYS A 268 -0.95 -13.32 6.74
N VAL A 269 -0.83 -12.61 5.63
CA VAL A 269 -1.58 -11.36 5.41
C VAL A 269 -3.07 -11.63 5.38
N ASP A 270 -3.89 -10.67 5.79
CA ASP A 270 -5.35 -10.81 5.80
C ASP A 270 -5.98 -10.61 4.40
N ALA A 271 -5.26 -9.97 3.50
CA ALA A 271 -5.66 -9.81 2.10
C ALA A 271 -4.43 -9.68 1.20
N VAL A 272 -4.60 -10.00 -0.09
CA VAL A 272 -3.54 -9.85 -1.10
C VAL A 272 -3.97 -8.86 -2.17
N GLY A 273 -3.11 -7.88 -2.45
CA GLY A 273 -3.25 -7.01 -3.62
C GLY A 273 -2.76 -7.72 -4.88
N LEU A 274 -3.56 -7.62 -5.92
CA LEU A 274 -3.27 -8.12 -7.27
C LEU A 274 -2.79 -6.95 -8.13
N ASP A 275 -1.70 -7.11 -8.85
CA ASP A 275 -1.31 -6.15 -9.86
C ASP A 275 -2.03 -6.41 -11.21
N GLU A 276 -1.92 -5.47 -12.13
CA GLU A 276 -2.60 -5.50 -13.43
C GLU A 276 -2.24 -6.70 -14.32
N THR A 277 -1.14 -7.41 -14.00
CA THR A 277 -0.67 -8.56 -14.77
C THR A 277 -1.26 -9.89 -14.30
N VAL A 278 -1.91 -9.90 -13.13
CA VAL A 278 -2.54 -11.09 -12.57
C VAL A 278 -3.91 -11.30 -13.20
N ASP A 279 -4.16 -12.48 -13.79
CA ASP A 279 -5.51 -12.86 -14.22
C ASP A 279 -6.43 -13.06 -13.00
N PRO A 280 -7.52 -12.28 -12.86
CA PRO A 280 -8.45 -12.42 -11.75
C PRO A 280 -9.06 -13.83 -11.61
N ALA A 281 -9.28 -14.51 -12.74
CA ALA A 281 -9.79 -15.89 -12.74
C ALA A 281 -8.74 -16.90 -12.24
N TRP A 282 -7.45 -16.64 -12.48
CA TRP A 282 -6.38 -17.40 -11.85
C TRP A 282 -6.33 -17.15 -10.34
N ALA A 283 -6.43 -15.90 -9.92
CA ALA A 283 -6.43 -15.54 -8.50
C ALA A 283 -7.58 -16.23 -7.74
N GLU A 284 -8.78 -16.30 -8.32
CA GLU A 284 -9.93 -17.01 -7.76
C GLU A 284 -9.65 -18.49 -7.52
N ARG A 285 -8.92 -19.16 -8.44
CA ARG A 285 -8.63 -20.59 -8.33
C ARG A 285 -7.44 -20.96 -7.45
N GLU A 286 -6.40 -20.13 -7.44
CA GLU A 286 -5.07 -20.51 -6.92
C GLU A 286 -4.78 -19.92 -5.54
N LEU A 287 -5.43 -18.82 -5.17
CA LEU A 287 -5.26 -18.22 -3.86
C LEU A 287 -6.08 -18.97 -2.80
N PRO A 288 -5.67 -18.95 -1.53
CA PRO A 288 -6.40 -19.62 -0.45
C PRO A 288 -7.88 -19.26 -0.45
N ASP A 289 -8.74 -20.26 -0.20
CA ASP A 289 -10.18 -20.09 -0.13
C ASP A 289 -10.56 -19.02 0.90
N GLY A 290 -11.45 -18.12 0.51
CA GLY A 290 -11.96 -17.06 1.38
C GLY A 290 -10.96 -15.95 1.69
N LEU A 291 -9.70 -16.02 1.22
CA LEU A 291 -8.76 -14.93 1.39
C LEU A 291 -9.23 -13.72 0.59
N PRO A 292 -9.46 -12.56 1.22
CA PRO A 292 -9.78 -11.33 0.52
C PRO A 292 -8.71 -10.93 -0.50
N VAL A 293 -9.15 -10.42 -1.65
CA VAL A 293 -8.25 -9.86 -2.68
C VAL A 293 -8.58 -8.41 -2.95
N GLN A 294 -7.57 -7.65 -3.37
CA GLN A 294 -7.70 -6.25 -3.72
C GLN A 294 -7.12 -6.01 -5.13
N GLY A 295 -7.82 -5.30 -5.97
CA GLY A 295 -7.34 -4.96 -7.32
C GLY A 295 -8.37 -5.28 -8.38
N ASN A 296 -8.01 -5.37 -9.66
CA ASN A 296 -6.66 -5.11 -10.20
C ASN A 296 -6.75 -4.45 -11.58
N LEU A 297 -7.58 -3.40 -11.67
CA LEU A 297 -7.78 -2.70 -12.94
C LEU A 297 -6.46 -2.07 -13.42
N ASP A 298 -6.11 -2.30 -14.69
CA ASP A 298 -4.97 -1.64 -15.31
C ASP A 298 -5.18 -0.11 -15.29
N PRO A 299 -4.24 0.66 -14.70
CA PRO A 299 -4.33 2.12 -14.73
C PRO A 299 -4.40 2.73 -16.13
N LEU A 300 -3.92 2.03 -17.16
CA LEU A 300 -4.02 2.48 -18.55
C LEU A 300 -5.45 2.31 -19.11
N ALA A 301 -6.18 1.29 -18.66
CA ALA A 301 -7.59 1.16 -18.99
C ALA A 301 -8.42 2.32 -18.40
N LEU A 302 -8.05 2.77 -17.18
CA LEU A 302 -8.68 3.96 -16.58
C LEU A 302 -8.35 5.24 -17.36
N ILE A 303 -7.13 5.38 -17.91
CA ILE A 303 -6.79 6.51 -18.79
C ILE A 303 -7.57 6.44 -20.10
N ALA A 304 -7.75 5.25 -20.66
CA ALA A 304 -8.49 5.07 -21.93
C ALA A 304 -9.98 5.42 -21.79
N GLY A 305 -10.61 5.03 -20.69
CA GLY A 305 -12.03 5.32 -20.45
C GLY A 305 -12.99 4.58 -21.39
N GLY A 306 -14.24 5.00 -21.39
CA GLY A 306 -15.29 4.48 -22.28
C GLY A 306 -15.51 2.98 -22.16
N ALA A 307 -15.90 2.32 -23.25
CA ALA A 307 -16.22 0.89 -23.27
C ALA A 307 -15.05 -0.01 -22.82
N ALA A 308 -13.82 0.37 -23.12
CA ALA A 308 -12.64 -0.40 -22.71
C ALA A 308 -12.48 -0.44 -21.18
N LEU A 309 -12.77 0.65 -20.50
CA LEU A 309 -12.79 0.74 -19.05
C LEU A 309 -13.89 -0.14 -18.45
N ASP A 310 -15.11 -0.04 -18.99
CA ASP A 310 -16.27 -0.80 -18.52
C ASP A 310 -16.05 -2.32 -18.69
N GLU A 311 -15.53 -2.75 -19.84
CA GLU A 311 -15.20 -4.16 -20.11
C GLU A 311 -14.10 -4.69 -19.17
N ALA A 312 -13.07 -3.88 -18.90
CA ALA A 312 -12.01 -4.26 -17.98
C ALA A 312 -12.52 -4.39 -16.53
N ALA A 313 -13.31 -3.42 -16.07
CA ALA A 313 -13.93 -3.46 -14.74
C ALA A 313 -14.89 -4.66 -14.61
N LYS A 314 -15.75 -4.89 -15.63
CA LYS A 314 -16.67 -6.04 -15.67
C LYS A 314 -15.94 -7.37 -15.51
N ARG A 315 -14.84 -7.57 -16.24
CA ARG A 315 -14.06 -8.82 -16.19
C ARG A 315 -13.54 -9.12 -14.79
N ILE A 316 -13.05 -8.10 -14.09
CA ILE A 316 -12.55 -8.25 -12.71
C ILE A 316 -13.71 -8.59 -11.76
N LEU A 317 -14.79 -7.81 -11.82
CA LEU A 317 -15.96 -7.98 -10.96
C LEU A 317 -16.61 -9.36 -11.15
N ASP A 318 -16.77 -9.80 -12.39
CA ASP A 318 -17.35 -11.11 -12.71
C ASP A 318 -16.45 -12.26 -12.24
N ALA A 319 -15.13 -12.15 -12.42
CA ALA A 319 -14.19 -13.19 -12.02
C ALA A 319 -14.11 -13.36 -10.51
N LEU A 320 -14.18 -12.26 -9.76
CA LEU A 320 -14.01 -12.24 -8.30
C LEU A 320 -15.35 -12.20 -7.53
N ARG A 321 -16.48 -12.34 -8.23
CA ARG A 321 -17.83 -12.21 -7.65
C ARG A 321 -18.12 -13.13 -6.46
N ASN A 322 -17.43 -14.27 -6.34
CA ASN A 322 -17.63 -15.24 -5.27
C ASN A 322 -16.65 -15.06 -4.11
N ARG A 323 -15.70 -14.14 -4.21
CA ARG A 323 -14.63 -13.90 -3.24
C ARG A 323 -14.84 -12.56 -2.52
N PRO A 324 -14.45 -12.42 -1.24
CA PRO A 324 -14.31 -11.10 -0.63
C PRO A 324 -13.34 -10.25 -1.44
N HIS A 325 -13.83 -9.16 -2.03
CA HIS A 325 -13.09 -8.35 -3.01
C HIS A 325 -13.15 -6.88 -2.65
N ILE A 326 -12.02 -6.19 -2.73
CA ILE A 326 -11.89 -4.74 -2.68
C ILE A 326 -11.51 -4.29 -4.09
N PHE A 327 -12.37 -3.53 -4.76
CA PHE A 327 -12.05 -3.03 -6.08
C PHE A 327 -10.97 -1.95 -5.99
N ASN A 328 -9.93 -2.08 -6.78
CA ASN A 328 -8.81 -1.15 -6.87
C ASN A 328 -8.14 -1.26 -8.24
N LEU A 329 -7.17 -0.38 -8.49
CA LEU A 329 -6.24 -0.52 -9.61
C LEU A 329 -5.18 -1.58 -9.30
N GLY A 330 -4.57 -2.13 -10.35
CA GLY A 330 -3.41 -3.02 -10.24
C GLY A 330 -2.11 -2.28 -9.85
N HIS A 331 -2.08 -0.95 -9.98
CA HIS A 331 -1.04 -0.05 -9.48
C HIS A 331 -1.61 1.34 -9.22
N GLY A 332 -0.77 2.31 -8.89
CA GLY A 332 -1.23 3.68 -8.60
C GLY A 332 -1.82 4.40 -9.81
N ILE A 333 -2.87 5.18 -9.55
CA ILE A 333 -3.46 6.08 -10.55
C ILE A 333 -2.40 7.01 -11.15
N GLN A 334 -2.47 7.23 -12.45
CA GLN A 334 -1.49 8.06 -13.15
C GLN A 334 -1.91 9.53 -13.17
N GLN A 335 -0.91 10.42 -13.25
CA GLN A 335 -1.13 11.87 -13.22
C GLN A 335 -1.93 12.41 -14.42
N THR A 336 -1.99 11.66 -15.52
CA THR A 336 -2.71 11.98 -16.74
C THR A 336 -4.14 11.43 -16.79
N THR A 337 -4.58 10.74 -15.75
CA THR A 337 -5.92 10.15 -15.68
C THR A 337 -6.99 11.24 -15.67
N PRO A 338 -7.94 11.20 -16.62
CA PRO A 338 -9.06 12.15 -16.62
C PRO A 338 -10.00 11.92 -15.44
N LEU A 339 -10.45 12.98 -14.79
CA LEU A 339 -11.40 12.91 -13.67
C LEU A 339 -12.71 12.21 -14.06
N ALA A 340 -13.23 12.52 -15.25
CA ALA A 340 -14.46 11.90 -15.77
C ALA A 340 -14.37 10.37 -15.90
N HIS A 341 -13.17 9.83 -16.15
CA HIS A 341 -13.00 8.37 -16.21
C HIS A 341 -12.96 7.74 -14.81
N VAL A 342 -12.51 8.48 -13.80
CA VAL A 342 -12.61 8.04 -12.40
C VAL A 342 -14.08 8.01 -11.98
N GLU A 343 -14.86 9.03 -12.33
CA GLU A 343 -16.31 9.09 -12.09
C GLU A 343 -17.03 7.94 -12.82
N GLN A 344 -16.67 7.68 -14.09
CA GLN A 344 -17.19 6.54 -14.86
C GLN A 344 -16.94 5.22 -14.15
N LEU A 345 -15.71 4.97 -13.70
CA LEU A 345 -15.35 3.76 -13.00
C LEU A 345 -16.17 3.56 -11.71
N MET A 346 -16.30 4.62 -10.92
CA MET A 346 -17.06 4.56 -9.66
C MET A 346 -18.53 4.24 -9.91
N ALA A 347 -19.17 4.94 -10.84
CA ALA A 347 -20.56 4.67 -11.22
C ALA A 347 -20.74 3.24 -11.77
N TYR A 348 -19.74 2.72 -12.50
CA TYR A 348 -19.78 1.35 -13.02
C TYR A 348 -19.72 0.31 -11.89
N VAL A 349 -18.77 0.48 -10.94
CA VAL A 349 -18.61 -0.45 -9.81
C VAL A 349 -19.83 -0.40 -8.89
N GLU A 350 -20.34 0.79 -8.57
CA GLU A 350 -21.54 0.97 -7.74
C GLU A 350 -22.79 0.34 -8.38
N GLY A 351 -22.95 0.49 -9.69
CA GLY A 351 -24.06 -0.07 -10.44
C GLY A 351 -23.96 -1.57 -10.74
N TRP A 352 -22.80 -2.19 -10.48
CA TRP A 352 -22.59 -3.60 -10.81
C TRP A 352 -23.43 -4.52 -9.92
N LYS A 353 -24.03 -5.55 -10.56
CA LYS A 353 -24.79 -6.61 -9.89
C LYS A 353 -24.30 -7.97 -10.38
N PRO A 354 -24.00 -8.92 -9.48
CA PRO A 354 -23.54 -10.28 -9.83
C PRO A 354 -24.57 -11.10 -10.61
#